data_21138dd481beb1d180ae900d4ddb83bf
#
_entry.id   21138dd481beb1d180ae900d4ddb83bf
#
_cell.length_a   1.000
_cell.length_b   1.000
_cell.length_c   1.000
_cell.angle_alpha   90.00
_cell.angle_beta   90.00
_cell.angle_gamma   90.00
#
_symmetry.space_group_name_H-M   'P 1'
#
loop_
_entity.id
_entity.type
_entity.pdbx_description
1 polymer ?
#
loop_
_entity_poly.entity_id
_entity_poly.type
_entity_poly.pdbx_seq_one_letter_code
_entity_poly.pdbx_strand_id
1 'polypeptide(L)'
;MAKGLPNSHRHIRNFQSPLRFGKDGKFRILHLTDIHEVDPEMDDDENRQIPLNRSAETINVIRKCIELAKPDLVVFGGDNISGYWQEFTYDYMRKTIKKIIEPIAEKNIPLAIVFGNHDAEAEPTCPCLAKENQISVYCEYDNFRGTMNDEDVHGCGNYN
;
A
#
# COMPACT_ATOMS: atom_id res chain seq x y z
N MET A 1 -28.71 14.86 -21.69
CA MET A 1 -28.02 13.67 -22.25
C MET A 1 -26.76 13.44 -21.42
N ALA A 2 -26.82 12.52 -20.47
CA ALA A 2 -25.69 12.17 -19.62
C ALA A 2 -24.74 11.27 -20.43
N LYS A 3 -23.49 11.70 -20.61
CA LYS A 3 -22.44 10.88 -21.19
C LYS A 3 -22.05 9.80 -20.17
N GLY A 4 -22.30 8.54 -20.54
CA GLY A 4 -21.90 7.38 -19.74
C GLY A 4 -20.38 7.35 -19.51
N LEU A 5 -20.01 7.06 -18.29
CA LEU A 5 -18.62 6.75 -17.90
C LEU A 5 -18.15 5.52 -18.70
N PRO A 6 -16.89 5.50 -19.14
CA PRO A 6 -16.36 4.36 -19.86
C PRO A 6 -16.34 3.11 -18.97
N ASN A 7 -16.83 2.00 -19.52
CA ASN A 7 -16.76 0.67 -18.91
C ASN A 7 -15.36 0.41 -18.36
N SER A 8 -15.25 0.32 -17.04
CA SER A 8 -14.07 -0.20 -16.38
C SER A 8 -13.92 -1.65 -16.78
N HIS A 9 -13.03 -1.93 -17.72
CA HIS A 9 -12.62 -3.29 -18.01
C HIS A 9 -12.11 -3.93 -16.73
N ARG A 10 -12.84 -4.93 -16.22
CA ARG A 10 -12.36 -5.86 -15.22
C ARG A 10 -11.06 -6.47 -15.75
N HIS A 11 -9.92 -5.92 -15.33
CA HIS A 11 -8.70 -6.67 -15.42
C HIS A 11 -8.78 -7.77 -14.35
N ILE A 12 -9.36 -8.92 -14.74
CA ILE A 12 -9.09 -10.18 -14.05
C ILE A 12 -7.61 -10.41 -14.30
N ARG A 13 -6.76 -9.94 -13.38
CA ARG A 13 -5.35 -10.28 -13.40
C ARG A 13 -5.29 -11.79 -13.21
N ASN A 14 -4.71 -12.50 -14.15
CA ASN A 14 -4.33 -13.90 -13.96
C ASN A 14 -3.47 -13.94 -12.71
N PHE A 15 -4.01 -14.50 -11.64
CA PHE A 15 -3.26 -14.69 -10.40
C PHE A 15 -1.98 -15.42 -10.73
N GLN A 16 -0.87 -14.75 -10.53
CA GLN A 16 0.44 -15.41 -10.56
C GLN A 16 0.38 -16.63 -9.66
N SER A 17 1.23 -17.62 -9.91
CA SER A 17 1.28 -18.91 -9.22
C SER A 17 0.84 -18.86 -7.76
N PRO A 18 0.03 -19.81 -7.29
CA PRO A 18 -0.44 -19.83 -5.91
C PRO A 18 0.75 -19.83 -4.94
N LEU A 19 0.58 -19.18 -3.79
CA LEU A 19 1.57 -19.20 -2.73
C LEU A 19 1.75 -20.64 -2.25
N ARG A 20 3.00 -21.08 -2.11
CA ARG A 20 3.33 -22.46 -1.73
C ARG A 20 4.47 -22.48 -0.73
N PHE A 21 4.47 -23.48 0.12
CA PHE A 21 5.62 -23.78 0.97
C PHE A 21 6.88 -24.05 0.12
N GLY A 22 8.00 -23.58 0.61
CA GLY A 22 9.29 -23.90 0.03
C GLY A 22 9.61 -25.40 0.08
N LYS A 23 10.67 -25.83 -0.61
CA LYS A 23 11.11 -27.24 -0.58
C LYS A 23 11.52 -27.71 0.81
N ASP A 24 11.87 -26.78 1.71
CA ASP A 24 12.19 -27.02 3.11
C ASP A 24 10.94 -27.10 4.03
N GLY A 25 9.75 -27.06 3.44
CA GLY A 25 8.49 -27.09 4.17
C GLY A 25 8.16 -25.79 4.91
N LYS A 26 8.88 -24.69 4.64
CA LYS A 26 8.69 -23.39 5.30
C LYS A 26 8.02 -22.39 4.37
N PHE A 27 7.27 -21.47 4.97
CA PHE A 27 6.71 -20.29 4.33
C PHE A 27 6.94 -19.10 5.26
N ARG A 28 7.68 -18.11 4.81
CA ARG A 28 8.07 -16.95 5.62
C ARG A 28 7.21 -15.76 5.28
N ILE A 29 6.59 -15.17 6.28
CA ILE A 29 5.81 -13.95 6.14
C ILE A 29 6.58 -12.83 6.85
N LEU A 30 6.85 -11.74 6.15
CA LEU A 30 7.31 -10.50 6.75
C LEU A 30 6.09 -9.60 6.95
N HIS A 31 5.72 -9.37 8.21
CA HIS A 31 4.65 -8.48 8.58
C HIS A 31 5.22 -7.12 8.99
N LEU A 32 4.81 -6.08 8.29
CA LEU A 32 5.15 -4.69 8.56
C LEU A 32 3.86 -3.93 8.85
N THR A 33 3.82 -3.19 9.94
CA THR A 33 2.66 -2.42 10.37
C THR A 33 3.10 -1.05 10.86
N ASP A 34 2.18 -0.10 10.92
CA ASP A 34 2.42 1.24 11.47
C ASP A 34 3.63 1.95 10.80
N ILE A 35 3.71 1.81 9.48
CA ILE A 35 4.77 2.44 8.69
C ILE A 35 4.63 3.96 8.72
N HIS A 36 3.39 4.45 8.67
CA HIS A 36 3.07 5.89 8.69
C HIS A 36 3.94 6.69 7.72
N GLU A 37 4.09 6.17 6.50
CA GLU A 37 4.89 6.89 5.50
C GLU A 37 4.26 8.24 5.16
N VAL A 38 5.12 9.22 5.07
CA VAL A 38 4.78 10.58 4.64
C VAL A 38 5.96 11.14 3.86
N ASP A 39 5.69 11.89 2.80
CA ASP A 39 6.76 12.55 2.07
C ASP A 39 7.22 13.81 2.85
N PRO A 40 8.51 13.92 3.19
CA PRO A 40 9.04 15.10 3.87
C PRO A 40 8.84 16.42 3.09
N GLU A 41 8.67 16.36 1.75
CA GLU A 41 8.38 17.55 0.93
C GLU A 41 7.02 18.21 1.25
N MET A 42 6.12 17.49 1.96
CA MET A 42 4.86 18.06 2.48
C MET A 42 5.01 18.83 3.79
N ASP A 43 6.18 18.78 4.38
CA ASP A 43 6.42 19.38 5.69
C ASP A 43 6.88 20.83 5.56
N ASP A 44 6.01 21.70 5.02
CA ASP A 44 6.22 23.16 5.01
C ASP A 44 5.97 23.79 6.41
N ASP A 45 5.52 23.01 7.38
CA ASP A 45 5.25 23.51 8.72
C ASP A 45 6.49 23.35 9.61
N GLU A 46 7.14 24.47 9.91
CA GLU A 46 8.30 24.54 10.81
C GLU A 46 8.03 23.90 12.20
N ASN A 47 6.77 23.65 12.56
CA ASN A 47 6.36 23.00 13.79
C ASN A 47 6.22 21.47 13.66
N ARG A 48 6.22 20.92 12.45
CA ARG A 48 6.14 19.48 12.20
C ARG A 48 7.54 18.90 12.19
N GLN A 49 8.07 18.53 13.28
CA GLN A 49 9.43 17.99 13.43
C GLN A 49 9.62 16.60 12.75
N ILE A 50 9.20 16.44 11.50
CA ILE A 50 9.53 15.23 10.74
C ILE A 50 10.93 15.41 10.14
N PRO A 51 11.91 14.60 10.53
CA PRO A 51 13.24 14.68 9.94
C PRO A 51 13.18 14.46 8.42
N LEU A 52 13.87 15.31 7.64
CA LEU A 52 13.93 15.23 6.17
C LEU A 52 14.40 13.85 5.65
N ASN A 53 15.15 13.10 6.46
CA ASN A 53 15.64 11.76 6.12
C ASN A 53 14.67 10.64 6.53
N ARG A 54 13.57 10.92 7.23
CA ARG A 54 12.67 9.90 7.79
C ARG A 54 12.19 8.91 6.73
N SER A 55 11.70 9.40 5.59
CA SER A 55 11.22 8.54 4.52
C SER A 55 12.34 7.63 3.97
N ALA A 56 13.54 8.17 3.77
CA ALA A 56 14.69 7.38 3.33
C ALA A 56 15.08 6.30 4.35
N GLU A 57 15.04 6.63 5.64
CA GLU A 57 15.30 5.69 6.72
C GLU A 57 14.25 4.57 6.77
N THR A 58 12.97 4.92 6.66
CA THR A 58 11.86 3.96 6.59
C THR A 58 12.08 2.96 5.45
N ILE A 59 12.36 3.44 4.24
CA ILE A 59 12.60 2.59 3.08
C ILE A 59 13.84 1.70 3.28
N ASN A 60 14.91 2.22 3.87
CA ASN A 60 16.10 1.44 4.19
C ASN A 60 15.79 0.32 5.21
N VAL A 61 14.97 0.60 6.22
CA VAL A 61 14.54 -0.42 7.19
C VAL A 61 13.72 -1.51 6.50
N ILE A 62 12.77 -1.16 5.63
CA ILE A 62 11.99 -2.12 4.86
C ILE A 62 12.93 -3.02 4.02
N ARG A 63 13.87 -2.43 3.28
CA ARG A 63 14.87 -3.17 2.48
C ARG A 63 15.67 -4.14 3.34
N LYS A 64 16.12 -3.68 4.52
CA LYS A 64 16.89 -4.51 5.46
C LYS A 64 16.08 -5.67 6.02
N CYS A 65 14.83 -5.43 6.39
CA CYS A 65 13.92 -6.47 6.84
C CYS A 65 13.72 -7.55 5.77
N ILE A 66 13.52 -7.16 4.50
CA ILE A 66 13.40 -8.09 3.38
C ILE A 66 14.67 -8.91 3.18
N GLU A 67 15.86 -8.28 3.25
CA GLU A 67 17.14 -8.98 3.10
C GLU A 67 17.36 -10.03 4.19
N LEU A 68 17.02 -9.69 5.43
CA LEU A 68 17.21 -10.58 6.59
C LEU A 68 16.18 -11.72 6.62
N ALA A 69 14.90 -11.39 6.41
CA ALA A 69 13.81 -12.36 6.51
C ALA A 69 13.73 -13.28 5.29
N LYS A 70 14.09 -12.78 4.10
CA LYS A 70 13.91 -13.48 2.80
C LYS A 70 12.49 -14.03 2.69
N PRO A 71 11.47 -13.17 2.75
CA PRO A 71 10.08 -13.60 2.87
C PRO A 71 9.53 -14.17 1.56
N ASP A 72 8.58 -15.09 1.68
CA ASP A 72 7.77 -15.61 0.60
C ASP A 72 6.52 -14.74 0.37
N LEU A 73 6.15 -13.93 1.38
CA LEU A 73 5.05 -12.95 1.34
C LEU A 73 5.40 -11.79 2.27
N VAL A 74 5.10 -10.57 1.82
CA VAL A 74 5.06 -9.38 2.69
C VAL A 74 3.61 -9.02 2.95
N VAL A 75 3.30 -8.67 4.20
CA VAL A 75 1.98 -8.19 4.61
C VAL A 75 2.15 -6.81 5.25
N PHE A 76 1.45 -5.82 4.71
CA PHE A 76 1.27 -4.54 5.39
C PHE A 76 0.05 -4.61 6.31
N GLY A 77 0.27 -4.38 7.59
CA GLY A 77 -0.70 -4.63 8.67
C GLY A 77 -1.60 -3.45 9.01
N GLY A 78 -1.60 -2.40 8.20
CA GLY A 78 -2.36 -1.17 8.43
C GLY A 78 -1.47 -0.02 8.89
N ASP A 79 -2.06 1.19 8.88
CA ASP A 79 -1.38 2.46 9.12
C ASP A 79 -0.13 2.59 8.21
N ASN A 80 -0.37 2.28 6.94
CA ASN A 80 0.68 2.23 5.92
C ASN A 80 1.19 3.62 5.57
N ILE A 81 0.25 4.58 5.52
CA ILE A 81 0.54 6.00 5.29
C ILE A 81 -0.01 6.85 6.43
N SER A 82 0.50 8.07 6.58
CA SER A 82 0.01 9.03 7.57
C SER A 82 -1.24 9.77 7.07
N GLY A 83 -2.32 9.03 6.81
CA GLY A 83 -3.56 9.53 6.19
C GLY A 83 -4.43 10.42 7.09
N TYR A 84 -3.91 10.91 8.22
CA TYR A 84 -4.52 11.94 9.07
C TYR A 84 -4.14 13.37 8.68
N TRP A 85 -3.21 13.54 7.73
CA TRP A 85 -2.84 14.84 7.21
C TRP A 85 -3.88 15.33 6.19
N GLN A 86 -4.26 16.61 6.28
CA GLN A 86 -5.35 17.17 5.46
C GLN A 86 -4.88 17.73 4.11
N GLU A 87 -3.57 17.80 3.87
CA GLU A 87 -2.98 18.39 2.66
C GLU A 87 -2.67 17.36 1.57
N PHE A 88 -3.14 16.13 1.71
CA PHE A 88 -2.93 15.13 0.67
C PHE A 88 -3.62 15.52 -0.64
N THR A 89 -2.87 15.45 -1.72
CA THR A 89 -3.40 15.37 -3.08
C THR A 89 -3.40 13.92 -3.56
N TYR A 90 -4.14 13.62 -4.62
CA TYR A 90 -4.12 12.27 -5.21
C TYR A 90 -2.71 11.85 -5.63
N ASP A 91 -1.96 12.74 -6.30
CA ASP A 91 -0.59 12.46 -6.75
C ASP A 91 0.35 12.23 -5.58
N TYR A 92 0.17 12.97 -4.50
CA TYR A 92 0.96 12.82 -3.30
C TYR A 92 0.68 11.49 -2.59
N MET A 93 -0.59 11.15 -2.36
CA MET A 93 -1.00 9.86 -1.81
C MET A 93 -0.41 8.70 -2.64
N ARG A 94 -0.52 8.79 -3.95
CA ARG A 94 0.03 7.81 -4.88
C ARG A 94 1.55 7.69 -4.76
N LYS A 95 2.28 8.82 -4.71
CA LYS A 95 3.74 8.86 -4.54
C LYS A 95 4.16 8.21 -3.21
N THR A 96 3.45 8.52 -2.14
CA THR A 96 3.73 7.98 -0.80
C THR A 96 3.55 6.45 -0.76
N ILE A 97 2.43 5.94 -1.28
CA ILE A 97 2.17 4.51 -1.34
C ILE A 97 3.22 3.79 -2.21
N LYS A 98 3.58 4.34 -3.36
CA LYS A 98 4.60 3.74 -4.24
C LYS A 98 5.95 3.59 -3.55
N LYS A 99 6.37 4.56 -2.75
CA LYS A 99 7.63 4.48 -2.00
C LYS A 99 7.73 3.22 -1.14
N ILE A 100 6.68 2.87 -0.40
CA ILE A 100 6.71 1.69 0.48
C ILE A 100 6.56 0.37 -0.29
N ILE A 101 5.95 0.39 -1.48
CA ILE A 101 5.80 -0.81 -2.32
C ILE A 101 7.09 -1.14 -3.07
N GLU A 102 7.81 -0.14 -3.56
CA GLU A 102 8.98 -0.32 -4.43
C GLU A 102 9.99 -1.37 -3.93
N PRO A 103 10.41 -1.38 -2.64
CA PRO A 103 11.35 -2.39 -2.14
C PRO A 103 10.88 -3.83 -2.29
N ILE A 104 9.57 -4.04 -2.26
CA ILE A 104 8.92 -5.36 -2.38
C ILE A 104 8.75 -5.71 -3.85
N ALA A 105 8.30 -4.75 -4.66
CA ALA A 105 8.07 -4.92 -6.09
C ALA A 105 9.36 -5.19 -6.87
N GLU A 106 10.46 -4.49 -6.55
CA GLU A 106 11.79 -4.72 -7.14
C GLU A 106 12.26 -6.17 -7.02
N LYS A 107 11.85 -6.85 -5.97
CA LYS A 107 12.18 -8.26 -5.72
C LYS A 107 11.06 -9.22 -6.14
N ASN A 108 9.99 -8.69 -6.73
CA ASN A 108 8.80 -9.44 -7.13
C ASN A 108 8.25 -10.35 -6.00
N ILE A 109 8.34 -9.87 -4.75
CA ILE A 109 7.81 -10.60 -3.60
C ILE A 109 6.29 -10.35 -3.54
N PRO A 110 5.45 -11.39 -3.34
CA PRO A 110 4.02 -11.22 -3.15
C PRO A 110 3.72 -10.24 -2.00
N LEU A 111 2.77 -9.33 -2.22
CA LEU A 111 2.35 -8.32 -1.26
C LEU A 111 0.85 -8.41 -0.99
N ALA A 112 0.47 -8.48 0.28
CA ALA A 112 -0.90 -8.28 0.75
C ALA A 112 -0.94 -7.06 1.67
N ILE A 113 -2.09 -6.39 1.75
CA ILE A 113 -2.26 -5.25 2.65
C ILE A 113 -3.58 -5.33 3.40
N VAL A 114 -3.63 -4.71 4.56
CA VAL A 114 -4.86 -4.27 5.21
C VAL A 114 -4.73 -2.78 5.50
N PHE A 115 -5.87 -2.12 5.72
CA PHE A 115 -5.91 -0.73 6.13
C PHE A 115 -6.08 -0.64 7.65
N GLY A 116 -5.34 0.27 8.26
CA GLY A 116 -5.50 0.67 9.65
C GLY A 116 -6.49 1.83 9.80
N ASN A 117 -6.51 2.42 10.99
CA ASN A 117 -7.40 3.53 11.30
C ASN A 117 -6.86 4.86 10.74
N HIS A 118 -5.55 5.01 10.62
CA HIS A 118 -4.93 6.26 10.15
C HIS A 118 -4.78 6.35 8.64
N ASP A 119 -4.91 5.26 7.88
CA ASP A 119 -4.72 5.31 6.41
C ASP A 119 -5.70 6.25 5.70
N ALA A 120 -6.92 6.40 6.22
CA ALA A 120 -7.96 7.23 5.65
C ALA A 120 -8.64 8.15 6.68
N GLU A 121 -7.96 8.53 7.75
CA GLU A 121 -8.55 9.30 8.85
C GLU A 121 -9.03 10.69 8.40
N ALA A 122 -8.27 11.36 7.54
CA ALA A 122 -8.64 12.66 6.99
C ALA A 122 -9.51 12.57 5.72
N GLU A 123 -10.02 11.41 5.32
CA GLU A 123 -10.88 11.24 4.14
C GLU A 123 -12.06 12.24 4.09
N PRO A 124 -12.77 12.55 5.20
CA PRO A 124 -13.88 13.49 5.17
C PRO A 124 -13.52 14.88 4.66
N THR A 125 -12.28 15.31 4.84
CA THR A 125 -11.74 16.60 4.38
C THR A 125 -10.77 16.45 3.21
N CYS A 126 -10.25 15.25 2.98
CA CYS A 126 -9.32 14.90 1.93
C CYS A 126 -9.77 13.62 1.17
N PRO A 127 -10.74 13.72 0.26
CA PRO A 127 -11.34 12.55 -0.41
C PRO A 127 -10.36 11.68 -1.20
N CYS A 128 -9.17 12.19 -1.52
CA CYS A 128 -8.14 11.40 -2.19
C CYS A 128 -7.66 10.22 -1.32
N LEU A 129 -7.82 10.32 0.01
CA LEU A 129 -7.44 9.27 0.97
C LEU A 129 -8.47 8.13 1.09
N ALA A 130 -9.58 8.19 0.37
CA ALA A 130 -10.52 7.06 0.34
C ALA A 130 -9.76 5.74 0.07
N LYS A 131 -10.12 4.69 0.81
CA LYS A 131 -9.44 3.38 0.72
C LYS A 131 -9.48 2.81 -0.69
N GLU A 132 -10.55 3.08 -1.44
CA GLU A 132 -10.70 2.70 -2.84
C GLU A 132 -9.63 3.35 -3.73
N ASN A 133 -9.29 4.61 -3.48
CA ASN A 133 -8.23 5.30 -4.19
C ASN A 133 -6.86 4.71 -3.86
N GLN A 134 -6.62 4.43 -2.59
CA GLN A 134 -5.36 3.84 -2.14
C GLN A 134 -5.17 2.43 -2.73
N ILE A 135 -6.18 1.55 -2.63
CA ILE A 135 -6.07 0.18 -3.16
C ILE A 135 -5.86 0.17 -4.68
N SER A 136 -6.38 1.17 -5.40
CA SER A 136 -6.14 1.30 -6.84
C SER A 136 -4.65 1.43 -7.16
N VAL A 137 -3.87 2.09 -6.29
CA VAL A 137 -2.42 2.22 -6.45
C VAL A 137 -1.71 0.88 -6.23
N TYR A 138 -2.10 0.12 -5.20
CA TYR A 138 -1.56 -1.23 -4.97
C TYR A 138 -1.86 -2.16 -6.16
N CYS A 139 -3.06 -2.04 -6.74
CA CYS A 139 -3.46 -2.82 -7.91
C CYS A 139 -2.64 -2.55 -9.18
N GLU A 140 -1.81 -1.52 -9.23
CA GLU A 140 -0.90 -1.29 -10.36
C GLU A 140 0.29 -2.25 -10.37
N TYR A 141 0.56 -2.91 -9.25
CA TYR A 141 1.71 -3.80 -9.09
C TYR A 141 1.33 -5.27 -9.28
N ASP A 142 2.07 -5.97 -10.14
CA ASP A 142 1.79 -7.37 -10.47
C ASP A 142 1.99 -8.33 -9.30
N ASN A 143 2.82 -7.96 -8.34
CA ASN A 143 3.07 -8.74 -7.12
C ASN A 143 2.02 -8.54 -6.03
N PHE A 144 1.07 -7.61 -6.21
CA PHE A 144 -0.03 -7.39 -5.26
C PHE A 144 -1.05 -8.53 -5.33
N ARG A 145 -1.46 -9.05 -4.17
CA ARG A 145 -2.35 -10.21 -4.02
C ARG A 145 -3.79 -9.88 -3.64
N GLY A 146 -4.11 -8.61 -3.49
CA GLY A 146 -5.47 -8.14 -3.28
C GLY A 146 -6.17 -7.78 -4.59
N THR A 147 -7.46 -7.50 -4.47
CA THR A 147 -8.30 -7.01 -5.57
C THR A 147 -8.99 -5.71 -5.17
N MET A 148 -9.49 -4.97 -6.13
CA MET A 148 -10.51 -3.94 -5.87
C MET A 148 -11.74 -4.59 -5.25
N ASN A 149 -12.54 -3.79 -4.54
CA ASN A 149 -13.74 -4.28 -3.87
C ASN A 149 -14.62 -5.15 -4.76
N ASP A 150 -15.11 -6.24 -4.19
CA ASP A 150 -16.23 -7.00 -4.72
C ASP A 150 -17.53 -6.37 -4.18
N GLU A 151 -18.50 -6.10 -5.04
CA GLU A 151 -19.77 -5.47 -4.65
C GLU A 151 -20.56 -6.29 -3.63
N ASP A 152 -20.32 -7.61 -3.59
CA ASP A 152 -20.99 -8.54 -2.69
C ASP A 152 -20.29 -8.71 -1.32
N VAL A 153 -19.12 -8.09 -1.12
CA VAL A 153 -18.34 -8.22 0.11
C VAL A 153 -18.13 -6.85 0.75
N HIS A 154 -18.59 -6.70 1.98
CA HIS A 154 -18.37 -5.47 2.75
C HIS A 154 -16.89 -5.28 3.11
N GLY A 155 -16.41 -4.07 2.92
CA GLY A 155 -15.03 -3.68 3.22
C GLY A 155 -14.23 -3.32 1.98
N CYS A 156 -13.01 -2.83 2.19
CA CYS A 156 -12.11 -2.41 1.13
C CYS A 156 -10.94 -3.38 1.02
N GLY A 157 -10.72 -3.92 -0.19
CA GLY A 157 -9.65 -4.86 -0.47
C GLY A 157 -10.01 -6.30 -0.08
N ASN A 158 -10.17 -7.16 -1.08
CA ASN A 158 -10.46 -8.58 -0.89
C ASN A 158 -9.25 -9.42 -1.32
N TYR A 159 -9.07 -10.55 -0.64
CA TYR A 159 -7.98 -11.49 -0.86
C TYR A 159 -8.57 -12.88 -1.12
N ASN A 160 -8.06 -13.55 -2.16
CA ASN A 160 -8.35 -14.94 -2.49
C ASN A 160 -7.16 -15.84 -2.21
#